data_5b96068fa878476657e20c4ebd2fdaef
#
_entry.id   5b96068fa878476657e20c4ebd2fdaef
#
_cell.length_a   1.000
_cell.length_b   1.000
_cell.length_c   1.000
_cell.angle_alpha   90.00
_cell.angle_beta   90.00
_cell.angle_gamma   90.00
#
_symmetry.space_group_name_H-M   'P 1'
#
loop_
_entity.id
_entity.type
_entity.pdbx_description
1 polymer ?
#
loop_
_entity_poly.entity_id
_entity_poly.type
_entity_poly.pdbx_seq_one_letter_code
_entity_poly.pdbx_strand_id
1 'polypeptide(L)'
;MKRSWHLHAGLFALTILSTYLARGPIYSAAIMCILLAHEMGHYLMSRKYGVPATLPYFIPFPLSPFGTLGAVIRMSGVIRDKKALFDIGVTGPLCGFILAVPCVFIGTKLSIPMKVPATADVIHMGDPLLLRFAEWLIVGNLPAGFDILIHPLGYAGWVGLFITALNLLPIGQLDGGHILYGVFGEKSRSVSRAIIPLLVLLAIFYNVGWFVLVALLLFFGIGHPHPLDAETPLDGKRRALAVVMLLIFAVSFVPAPFAGTSLITLIHGLFKG
;
A
#
# COMPACT_ATOMS: atom_id res chain seq x y z
N MET A 1 -2.91 -1.76 30.51
CA MET A 1 -3.15 -0.77 29.45
C MET A 1 -4.60 -0.30 29.55
N LYS A 2 -4.85 0.90 30.11
CA LYS A 2 -6.18 1.51 30.04
C LYS A 2 -6.52 1.74 28.58
N ARG A 3 -7.64 1.21 28.18
CA ARG A 3 -8.14 1.16 26.81
C ARG A 3 -8.47 2.58 26.33
N SER A 4 -7.59 3.18 25.55
CA SER A 4 -7.85 4.48 24.89
C SER A 4 -8.74 4.29 23.65
N TRP A 5 -9.85 3.54 23.79
CA TRP A 5 -10.77 3.30 22.68
C TRP A 5 -11.31 4.60 22.07
N HIS A 6 -11.44 5.66 22.90
CA HIS A 6 -11.83 6.99 22.45
C HIS A 6 -10.82 7.56 21.42
N LEU A 7 -9.52 7.32 21.61
CA LEU A 7 -8.50 7.76 20.66
C LEU A 7 -8.65 7.04 19.31
N HIS A 8 -8.83 5.70 19.33
CA HIS A 8 -9.04 4.93 18.09
C HIS A 8 -10.32 5.37 17.37
N ALA A 9 -11.42 5.55 18.09
CA ALA A 9 -12.69 6.01 17.53
C ALA A 9 -12.57 7.46 16.99
N GLY A 10 -11.90 8.35 17.71
CA GLY A 10 -11.66 9.73 17.27
C GLY A 10 -10.81 9.80 16.00
N LEU A 11 -9.70 9.06 15.94
CA LEU A 11 -8.86 9.00 14.74
C LEU A 11 -9.61 8.37 13.56
N PHE A 12 -10.40 7.34 13.79
CA PHE A 12 -11.25 6.73 12.77
C PHE A 12 -12.25 7.75 12.19
N ALA A 13 -12.98 8.47 13.06
CA ALA A 13 -13.93 9.50 12.64
C ALA A 13 -13.25 10.65 11.88
N LEU A 14 -12.09 11.13 12.38
CA LEU A 14 -11.30 12.17 11.71
C LEU A 14 -10.80 11.71 10.34
N THR A 15 -10.43 10.43 10.19
CA THR A 15 -9.99 9.90 8.90
C THR A 15 -11.17 9.75 7.93
N ILE A 16 -12.35 9.35 8.40
CA ILE A 16 -13.57 9.39 7.58
C ILE A 16 -13.83 10.83 7.07
N LEU A 17 -13.77 11.82 7.96
CA LEU A 17 -13.96 13.21 7.57
C LEU A 17 -12.91 13.66 6.56
N SER A 18 -11.64 13.38 6.80
CA SER A 18 -10.53 13.75 5.93
C SER A 18 -10.64 13.11 4.54
N THR A 19 -10.96 11.82 4.46
CA THR A 19 -11.15 11.10 3.19
C THR A 19 -12.43 11.53 2.47
N TYR A 20 -13.50 11.87 3.22
CA TYR A 20 -14.72 12.44 2.67
C TYR A 20 -14.46 13.81 2.01
N LEU A 21 -13.72 14.69 2.68
CA LEU A 21 -13.35 15.99 2.13
C LEU A 21 -12.44 15.88 0.90
N ALA A 22 -11.61 14.83 0.84
CA ALA A 22 -10.71 14.60 -0.29
C ALA A 22 -11.46 14.22 -1.58
N ARG A 23 -12.40 13.27 -1.54
CA ARG A 23 -13.02 12.67 -2.74
C ARG A 23 -14.49 12.23 -2.56
N GLY A 24 -15.18 12.70 -1.52
CA GLY A 24 -16.59 12.44 -1.28
C GLY A 24 -16.90 11.09 -0.61
N PRO A 25 -18.21 10.79 -0.43
CA PRO A 25 -18.66 9.69 0.44
C PRO A 25 -18.32 8.30 -0.09
N ILE A 26 -18.41 8.07 -1.40
CA ILE A 26 -18.14 6.76 -2.02
C ILE A 26 -16.67 6.37 -1.84
N TYR A 27 -15.78 7.33 -2.11
CA TYR A 27 -14.34 7.14 -1.88
C TYR A 27 -14.05 6.86 -0.41
N SER A 28 -14.57 7.71 0.49
CA SER A 28 -14.33 7.58 1.92
C SER A 28 -14.78 6.22 2.45
N ALA A 29 -16.00 5.79 2.11
CA ALA A 29 -16.50 4.48 2.53
C ALA A 29 -15.62 3.33 2.02
N ALA A 30 -15.26 3.35 0.73
CA ALA A 30 -14.47 2.29 0.12
C ALA A 30 -13.05 2.21 0.70
N ILE A 31 -12.33 3.34 0.79
CA ILE A 31 -10.97 3.35 1.31
C ILE A 31 -10.91 2.97 2.79
N MET A 32 -11.89 3.44 3.59
CA MET A 32 -11.97 3.07 5.00
C MET A 32 -12.25 1.58 5.20
N CYS A 33 -13.08 0.96 4.35
CA CYS A 33 -13.29 -0.49 4.36
C CYS A 33 -12.00 -1.25 3.99
N ILE A 34 -11.28 -0.81 2.96
CA ILE A 34 -10.01 -1.44 2.53
C ILE A 34 -8.97 -1.37 3.65
N LEU A 35 -8.76 -0.18 4.23
CA LEU A 35 -7.81 0.03 5.32
C LEU A 35 -8.21 -0.77 6.58
N LEU A 36 -9.49 -0.74 6.93
CA LEU A 36 -9.99 -1.50 8.08
C LEU A 36 -9.78 -3.00 7.90
N ALA A 37 -10.07 -3.54 6.72
CA ALA A 37 -9.84 -4.96 6.41
C ALA A 37 -8.36 -5.32 6.50
N HIS A 38 -7.47 -4.47 5.99
CA HIS A 38 -6.02 -4.64 6.06
C HIS A 38 -5.57 -4.76 7.53
N GLU A 39 -5.86 -3.76 8.35
CA GLU A 39 -5.43 -3.73 9.75
C GLU A 39 -6.10 -4.82 10.60
N MET A 40 -7.36 -5.13 10.32
CA MET A 40 -8.07 -6.23 11.02
C MET A 40 -7.50 -7.60 10.64
N GLY A 41 -6.99 -7.77 9.42
CA GLY A 41 -6.22 -8.95 9.03
C GLY A 41 -5.04 -9.20 9.97
N HIS A 42 -4.18 -8.19 10.13
CA HIS A 42 -3.07 -8.22 11.08
C HIS A 42 -3.52 -8.44 12.53
N TYR A 43 -4.52 -7.68 12.97
CA TYR A 43 -5.04 -7.74 14.34
C TYR A 43 -5.56 -9.15 14.70
N LEU A 44 -6.40 -9.72 13.84
CA LEU A 44 -7.00 -11.04 14.09
C LEU A 44 -5.94 -12.14 14.07
N MET A 45 -4.98 -12.06 13.15
CA MET A 45 -3.90 -13.03 13.07
C MET A 45 -2.94 -12.90 14.27
N SER A 46 -2.60 -11.69 14.68
CA SER A 46 -1.82 -11.45 15.91
C SER A 46 -2.52 -12.06 17.13
N ARG A 47 -3.83 -11.85 17.27
CA ARG A 47 -4.63 -12.44 18.36
C ARG A 47 -4.61 -13.96 18.32
N LYS A 48 -4.71 -14.56 17.13
CA LYS A 48 -4.63 -16.02 16.94
C LYS A 48 -3.31 -16.60 17.43
N TYR A 49 -2.22 -15.89 17.22
CA TYR A 49 -0.88 -16.31 17.68
C TYR A 49 -0.55 -15.85 19.11
N GLY A 50 -1.49 -15.23 19.82
CA GLY A 50 -1.29 -14.73 21.18
C GLY A 50 -0.37 -13.51 21.27
N VAL A 51 -0.11 -12.84 20.14
CA VAL A 51 0.65 -11.58 20.10
C VAL A 51 -0.27 -10.42 20.45
N PRO A 52 -0.01 -9.70 21.54
CA PRO A 52 -0.84 -8.55 21.91
C PRO A 52 -0.75 -7.46 20.83
N ALA A 53 -1.91 -7.03 20.33
CA ALA A 53 -2.04 -5.97 19.35
C ALA A 53 -3.09 -4.95 19.77
N THR A 54 -2.89 -3.69 19.41
CA THR A 54 -3.88 -2.63 19.60
C THR A 54 -4.94 -2.67 18.51
N LEU A 55 -6.06 -2.00 18.72
CA LEU A 55 -6.94 -1.63 17.62
C LEU A 55 -6.20 -0.72 16.62
N PRO A 56 -6.66 -0.64 15.36
CA PRO A 56 -6.04 0.22 14.36
C PRO A 56 -6.02 1.70 14.77
N TYR A 57 -4.89 2.36 14.52
CA TYR A 57 -4.76 3.81 14.54
C TYR A 57 -4.83 4.31 13.10
N PHE A 58 -5.94 4.93 12.73
CA PHE A 58 -6.10 5.58 11.45
C PHE A 58 -5.41 6.94 11.47
N ILE A 59 -4.73 7.30 10.38
CA ILE A 59 -3.93 8.52 10.31
C ILE A 59 -4.61 9.49 9.32
N PRO A 60 -5.42 10.45 9.82
CA PRO A 60 -6.04 11.46 8.97
C PRO A 60 -4.95 12.38 8.41
N PHE A 61 -4.99 12.65 7.10
CA PHE A 61 -4.06 13.60 6.47
C PHE A 61 -4.76 14.33 5.31
N PRO A 62 -5.51 15.40 5.61
CA PRO A 62 -6.33 16.12 4.62
C PRO A 62 -5.51 16.80 3.52
N LEU A 63 -4.20 17.02 3.74
CA LEU A 63 -3.31 17.62 2.74
C LEU A 63 -2.84 16.63 1.66
N SER A 64 -3.02 15.32 1.86
CA SER A 64 -2.71 14.34 0.83
C SER A 64 -3.86 14.18 -0.15
N PRO A 65 -3.59 13.80 -1.40
CA PRO A 65 -4.65 13.49 -2.37
C PRO A 65 -5.50 12.27 -1.96
N PHE A 66 -5.03 11.52 -0.96
CA PHE A 66 -5.71 10.34 -0.42
C PHE A 66 -6.59 10.64 0.79
N GLY A 67 -6.42 11.81 1.44
CA GLY A 67 -7.08 12.16 2.70
C GLY A 67 -6.60 11.37 3.91
N THR A 68 -5.63 10.48 3.76
CA THR A 68 -5.09 9.63 4.83
C THR A 68 -3.65 9.23 4.51
N LEU A 69 -2.88 8.89 5.54
CA LEU A 69 -1.60 8.19 5.43
C LEU A 69 -1.74 6.68 5.70
N GLY A 70 -2.98 6.17 5.73
CA GLY A 70 -3.27 4.78 6.03
C GLY A 70 -3.67 4.56 7.48
N ALA A 71 -3.46 3.34 7.94
CA ALA A 71 -3.69 2.95 9.32
C ALA A 71 -2.56 2.02 9.78
N VAL A 72 -2.38 1.88 11.09
CA VAL A 72 -1.36 1.01 11.67
C VAL A 72 -1.89 0.35 12.94
N ILE A 73 -1.51 -0.92 13.18
CA ILE A 73 -1.64 -1.54 14.50
C ILE A 73 -0.28 -1.54 15.20
N ARG A 74 -0.31 -1.43 16.52
CA ARG A 74 0.90 -1.62 17.32
C ARG A 74 0.87 -3.00 17.94
N MET A 75 1.81 -3.84 17.52
CA MET A 75 2.07 -5.12 18.15
C MET A 75 3.06 -4.93 19.31
N SER A 76 2.82 -5.60 20.42
CA SER A 76 3.70 -5.58 21.60
C SER A 76 4.04 -7.00 21.99
N GLY A 77 5.33 -7.26 22.20
CA GLY A 77 5.82 -8.59 22.55
C GLY A 77 6.66 -9.24 21.46
N VAL A 78 7.21 -10.38 21.80
CA VAL A 78 8.10 -11.15 20.90
C VAL A 78 7.25 -12.15 20.11
N ILE A 79 7.44 -12.17 18.80
CA ILE A 79 6.79 -13.16 17.92
C ILE A 79 7.47 -14.51 18.11
N ARG A 80 6.69 -15.58 18.30
CA ARG A 80 7.22 -16.91 18.69
C ARG A 80 8.11 -17.51 17.61
N ASP A 81 7.65 -17.53 16.37
CA ASP A 81 8.31 -18.26 15.28
C ASP A 81 8.09 -17.56 13.93
N LYS A 82 8.82 -18.03 12.92
CA LYS A 82 8.71 -17.53 11.54
C LYS A 82 7.33 -17.73 10.91
N LYS A 83 6.58 -18.76 11.32
CA LYS A 83 5.23 -19.01 10.78
C LYS A 83 4.25 -17.95 11.25
N ALA A 84 4.29 -17.62 12.55
CA ALA A 84 3.46 -16.55 13.11
C ALA A 84 3.80 -15.20 12.46
N LEU A 85 5.09 -14.90 12.33
CA LEU A 85 5.57 -13.68 11.67
C LEU A 85 5.06 -13.58 10.23
N PHE A 86 5.24 -14.66 9.46
CA PHE A 86 4.80 -14.76 8.07
C PHE A 86 3.27 -14.59 7.95
N ASP A 87 2.49 -15.34 8.74
CA ASP A 87 1.04 -15.31 8.66
C ASP A 87 0.48 -13.93 9.04
N ILE A 88 1.05 -13.27 10.04
CA ILE A 88 0.70 -11.90 10.42
C ILE A 88 1.02 -10.95 9.26
N GLY A 89 2.22 -11.03 8.68
CA GLY A 89 2.63 -10.18 7.56
C GLY A 89 1.79 -10.34 6.30
N VAL A 90 1.26 -11.54 6.04
CA VAL A 90 0.44 -11.84 4.85
C VAL A 90 -1.00 -11.34 5.00
N THR A 91 -1.60 -11.51 6.19
CA THR A 91 -3.06 -11.35 6.32
C THR A 91 -3.57 -9.95 6.11
N GLY A 92 -2.82 -8.92 6.50
CA GLY A 92 -3.20 -7.53 6.24
C GLY A 92 -3.31 -7.22 4.75
N PRO A 93 -2.18 -7.29 4.00
CA PRO A 93 -2.18 -7.02 2.57
C PRO A 93 -3.18 -7.88 1.78
N LEU A 94 -3.32 -9.15 2.16
CA LEU A 94 -4.28 -10.04 1.49
C LEU A 94 -5.73 -9.58 1.69
N CYS A 95 -6.12 -9.23 2.92
CA CYS A 95 -7.48 -8.74 3.22
C CYS A 95 -7.74 -7.40 2.53
N GLY A 96 -6.77 -6.47 2.54
CA GLY A 96 -6.87 -5.19 1.84
C GLY A 96 -7.01 -5.37 0.32
N PHE A 97 -6.20 -6.26 -0.27
CA PHE A 97 -6.23 -6.57 -1.69
C PHE A 97 -7.57 -7.17 -2.13
N ILE A 98 -8.12 -8.12 -1.36
CA ILE A 98 -9.43 -8.75 -1.65
C ILE A 98 -10.54 -7.69 -1.77
N LEU A 99 -10.51 -6.63 -0.96
CA LEU A 99 -11.49 -5.55 -1.07
C LEU A 99 -11.13 -4.50 -2.14
N ALA A 100 -9.84 -4.27 -2.40
CA ALA A 100 -9.42 -3.33 -3.43
C ALA A 100 -9.77 -3.82 -4.84
N VAL A 101 -9.65 -5.12 -5.12
CA VAL A 101 -9.96 -5.72 -6.43
C VAL A 101 -11.37 -5.39 -6.93
N PRO A 102 -12.46 -5.69 -6.21
CA PRO A 102 -13.80 -5.31 -6.66
C PRO A 102 -13.98 -3.80 -6.82
N CYS A 103 -13.34 -2.98 -5.97
CA CYS A 103 -13.36 -1.53 -6.12
C CYS A 103 -12.73 -1.08 -7.45
N VAL A 104 -11.63 -1.70 -7.86
CA VAL A 104 -10.98 -1.44 -9.17
C VAL A 104 -11.94 -1.81 -10.31
N PHE A 105 -12.45 -3.05 -10.36
CA PHE A 105 -13.27 -3.49 -11.48
C PHE A 105 -14.61 -2.75 -11.58
N ILE A 106 -15.33 -2.62 -10.47
CA ILE A 106 -16.61 -1.89 -10.43
C ILE A 106 -16.36 -0.40 -10.70
N GLY A 107 -15.31 0.17 -10.09
CA GLY A 107 -14.96 1.56 -10.30
C GLY A 107 -14.57 1.87 -11.74
N THR A 108 -13.79 1.01 -12.41
CA THR A 108 -13.47 1.14 -13.84
C THR A 108 -14.73 1.08 -14.70
N LYS A 109 -15.68 0.19 -14.37
CA LYS A 109 -16.97 0.12 -15.09
C LYS A 109 -17.82 1.37 -14.93
N LEU A 110 -17.71 2.08 -13.79
CA LEU A 110 -18.44 3.32 -13.51
C LEU A 110 -17.67 4.57 -13.98
N SER A 111 -16.44 4.41 -14.45
CA SER A 111 -15.59 5.50 -14.94
C SER A 111 -16.01 5.93 -16.35
N ILE A 112 -15.70 7.19 -16.69
CA ILE A 112 -16.17 7.80 -17.93
C ILE A 112 -14.98 8.13 -18.83
N PRO A 113 -14.90 7.56 -20.06
CA PRO A 113 -13.93 8.01 -21.05
C PRO A 113 -14.20 9.48 -21.43
N MET A 114 -13.17 10.30 -21.37
CA MET A 114 -13.29 11.73 -21.72
C MET A 114 -12.10 12.18 -22.56
N LYS A 115 -12.33 13.17 -23.41
CA LYS A 115 -11.26 13.81 -24.15
C LYS A 115 -10.45 14.70 -23.23
N VAL A 116 -9.12 14.48 -23.19
CA VAL A 116 -8.22 15.32 -22.38
C VAL A 116 -7.96 16.62 -23.14
N PRO A 117 -8.32 17.80 -22.58
CA PRO A 117 -7.98 19.08 -23.18
C PRO A 117 -6.44 19.25 -23.24
N ALA A 118 -5.93 19.70 -24.35
CA ALA A 118 -4.48 19.90 -24.54
C ALA A 118 -3.85 20.91 -23.54
N THR A 119 -4.67 21.76 -22.93
CA THR A 119 -4.29 22.81 -21.97
C THR A 119 -4.61 22.45 -20.52
N ALA A 120 -5.16 21.26 -20.24
CA ALA A 120 -5.54 20.90 -18.90
C ALA A 120 -4.31 20.43 -18.10
N ASP A 121 -4.12 21.04 -16.95
CA ASP A 121 -3.14 20.59 -15.94
C ASP A 121 -3.73 19.34 -15.22
N VAL A 122 -3.70 18.19 -15.93
CA VAL A 122 -4.27 16.94 -15.43
C VAL A 122 -3.17 16.15 -14.73
N ILE A 123 -3.43 15.78 -13.49
CA ILE A 123 -2.54 14.86 -12.76
C ILE A 123 -2.79 13.45 -13.32
N HIS A 124 -1.88 12.98 -14.15
CA HIS A 124 -1.90 11.60 -14.60
C HIS A 124 -1.37 10.67 -13.49
N MET A 125 -2.20 9.72 -13.10
CA MET A 125 -1.80 8.67 -12.16
C MET A 125 -1.16 7.52 -12.93
N GLY A 126 -0.17 6.88 -12.31
CA GLY A 126 0.38 5.65 -12.85
C GLY A 126 -0.59 4.48 -12.64
N ASP A 127 -0.64 3.58 -13.61
CA ASP A 127 -1.57 2.45 -13.60
C ASP A 127 -0.89 1.18 -13.11
N PRO A 128 -1.32 0.61 -11.96
CA PRO A 128 -0.93 -0.75 -11.60
C PRO A 128 -1.41 -1.74 -12.67
N LEU A 129 -0.69 -2.86 -12.84
CA LEU A 129 -1.03 -3.85 -13.85
C LEU A 129 -2.49 -4.36 -13.74
N LEU A 130 -3.00 -4.46 -12.51
CA LEU A 130 -4.38 -4.88 -12.27
C LEU A 130 -5.39 -3.84 -12.79
N LEU A 131 -5.13 -2.54 -12.62
CA LEU A 131 -6.00 -1.48 -13.16
C LEU A 131 -5.95 -1.50 -14.69
N ARG A 132 -4.76 -1.57 -15.30
CA ARG A 132 -4.60 -1.70 -16.75
C ARG A 132 -5.37 -2.89 -17.32
N PHE A 133 -5.33 -4.03 -16.62
CA PHE A 133 -6.09 -5.20 -17.01
C PHE A 133 -7.60 -4.95 -16.93
N ALA A 134 -8.08 -4.30 -15.86
CA ALA A 134 -9.49 -3.94 -15.72
C ALA A 134 -9.95 -2.95 -16.82
N GLU A 135 -9.14 -1.96 -17.13
CA GLU A 135 -9.41 -0.99 -18.21
C GLU A 135 -9.47 -1.66 -19.58
N TRP A 136 -8.48 -2.50 -19.89
CA TRP A 136 -8.46 -3.26 -21.13
C TRP A 136 -9.70 -4.16 -21.27
N LEU A 137 -10.11 -4.82 -20.19
CA LEU A 137 -11.26 -5.76 -20.20
C LEU A 137 -12.61 -5.03 -20.30
N ILE A 138 -12.76 -3.86 -19.64
CA ILE A 138 -14.06 -3.19 -19.45
C ILE A 138 -14.25 -2.05 -20.45
N VAL A 139 -13.22 -1.24 -20.67
CA VAL A 139 -13.29 -0.04 -21.51
C VAL A 139 -12.76 -0.32 -22.91
N GLY A 140 -11.77 -1.21 -23.03
CA GLY A 140 -11.09 -1.50 -24.29
C GLY A 140 -10.12 -0.40 -24.72
N ASN A 141 -9.83 -0.32 -26.01
CA ASN A 141 -8.90 0.67 -26.55
C ASN A 141 -9.58 2.03 -26.72
N LEU A 142 -9.04 3.03 -26.06
CA LEU A 142 -9.50 4.41 -26.21
C LEU A 142 -8.89 5.07 -27.44
N PRO A 143 -9.62 5.98 -28.14
CA PRO A 143 -9.07 6.80 -29.21
C PRO A 143 -7.97 7.71 -28.69
N ALA A 144 -7.06 8.14 -29.59
CA ALA A 144 -6.00 9.09 -29.26
C ALA A 144 -6.58 10.39 -28.66
N GLY A 145 -6.00 10.86 -27.57
CA GLY A 145 -6.44 12.07 -26.86
C GLY A 145 -7.61 11.84 -25.87
N PHE A 146 -8.03 10.60 -25.67
CA PHE A 146 -8.97 10.24 -24.60
C PHE A 146 -8.22 9.62 -23.42
N ASP A 147 -8.75 9.85 -22.23
CA ASP A 147 -8.33 9.24 -20.97
C ASP A 147 -9.56 8.89 -20.14
N ILE A 148 -9.38 8.18 -19.04
CA ILE A 148 -10.46 7.72 -18.17
C ILE A 148 -10.59 8.67 -16.97
N LEU A 149 -11.74 9.37 -16.85
CA LEU A 149 -12.10 10.02 -15.59
C LEU A 149 -12.51 8.96 -14.58
N ILE A 150 -11.58 8.60 -13.71
CA ILE A 150 -11.76 7.51 -12.76
C ILE A 150 -12.88 7.83 -11.75
N HIS A 151 -13.81 6.90 -11.59
CA HIS A 151 -14.87 7.00 -10.58
C HIS A 151 -14.26 6.94 -9.14
N PRO A 152 -14.84 7.64 -8.14
CA PRO A 152 -14.32 7.62 -6.75
C PRO A 152 -14.11 6.21 -6.17
N LEU A 153 -14.92 5.23 -6.53
CA LEU A 153 -14.74 3.84 -6.15
C LEU A 153 -13.48 3.22 -6.79
N GLY A 154 -13.24 3.49 -8.08
CA GLY A 154 -12.02 3.04 -8.78
C GLY A 154 -10.76 3.68 -8.20
N TYR A 155 -10.86 4.97 -7.87
CA TYR A 155 -9.77 5.66 -7.19
C TYR A 155 -9.47 5.05 -5.81
N ALA A 156 -10.50 4.67 -5.02
CA ALA A 156 -10.29 3.96 -3.76
C ALA A 156 -9.60 2.60 -3.97
N GLY A 157 -9.99 1.87 -5.02
CA GLY A 157 -9.33 0.63 -5.42
C GLY A 157 -7.86 0.85 -5.78
N TRP A 158 -7.55 1.88 -6.58
CA TRP A 158 -6.19 2.27 -6.94
C TRP A 158 -5.34 2.61 -5.70
N VAL A 159 -5.88 3.44 -4.79
CA VAL A 159 -5.21 3.78 -3.51
C VAL A 159 -4.99 2.53 -2.67
N GLY A 160 -5.98 1.63 -2.61
CA GLY A 160 -5.88 0.35 -1.91
C GLY A 160 -4.77 -0.55 -2.46
N LEU A 161 -4.65 -0.66 -3.81
CA LEU A 161 -3.55 -1.37 -4.45
C LEU A 161 -2.20 -0.72 -4.15
N PHE A 162 -2.12 0.60 -4.22
CA PHE A 162 -0.90 1.35 -3.94
C PHE A 162 -0.42 1.13 -2.50
N ILE A 163 -1.32 1.24 -1.51
CA ILE A 163 -1.01 0.96 -0.09
C ILE A 163 -0.59 -0.50 0.10
N THR A 164 -1.27 -1.45 -0.55
CA THR A 164 -0.89 -2.87 -0.51
C THR A 164 0.51 -3.09 -1.07
N ALA A 165 0.85 -2.46 -2.19
CA ALA A 165 2.18 -2.55 -2.78
C ALA A 165 3.26 -1.94 -1.88
N LEU A 166 3.00 -0.78 -1.26
CA LEU A 166 3.94 -0.16 -0.32
C LEU A 166 4.22 -1.08 0.88
N ASN A 167 3.16 -1.68 1.45
CA ASN A 167 3.31 -2.60 2.59
C ASN A 167 4.00 -3.90 2.19
N LEU A 168 3.87 -4.35 0.95
CA LEU A 168 4.53 -5.55 0.43
C LEU A 168 5.98 -5.32 -0.03
N LEU A 169 6.49 -4.09 0.04
CA LEU A 169 7.93 -3.88 -0.19
C LEU A 169 8.75 -4.75 0.78
N PRO A 170 9.71 -5.55 0.27
CA PRO A 170 10.42 -6.53 1.07
C PRO A 170 11.55 -5.88 1.90
N ILE A 171 11.19 -4.95 2.79
CA ILE A 171 12.15 -4.13 3.52
C ILE A 171 11.69 -3.82 4.96
N GLY A 172 12.61 -3.92 5.90
CA GLY A 172 12.42 -3.48 7.27
C GLY A 172 11.25 -4.16 7.99
N GLN A 173 10.41 -3.34 8.63
CA GLN A 173 9.25 -3.77 9.39
C GLN A 173 7.94 -3.70 8.60
N LEU A 174 8.01 -3.46 7.27
CA LEU A 174 6.84 -3.57 6.40
C LEU A 174 6.41 -5.05 6.29
N ASP A 175 5.16 -5.26 5.89
CA ASP A 175 4.59 -6.61 5.76
C ASP A 175 5.40 -7.50 4.82
N GLY A 176 5.87 -6.94 3.69
CA GLY A 176 6.79 -7.61 2.79
C GLY A 176 8.11 -7.99 3.45
N GLY A 177 8.61 -7.19 4.39
CA GLY A 177 9.78 -7.52 5.21
C GLY A 177 9.53 -8.73 6.12
N HIS A 178 8.34 -8.81 6.76
CA HIS A 178 7.91 -9.95 7.57
C HIS A 178 7.81 -11.23 6.73
N ILE A 179 7.21 -11.13 5.55
CA ILE A 179 7.07 -12.24 4.59
C ILE A 179 8.46 -12.70 4.13
N LEU A 180 9.32 -11.76 3.73
CA LEU A 180 10.68 -12.04 3.27
C LEU A 180 11.51 -12.73 4.35
N TYR A 181 11.45 -12.23 5.60
CA TYR A 181 12.14 -12.84 6.73
C TYR A 181 11.61 -14.25 7.01
N GLY A 182 10.30 -14.45 6.97
CA GLY A 182 9.69 -15.77 7.12
C GLY A 182 10.24 -16.79 6.13
N VAL A 183 10.41 -16.39 4.86
CA VAL A 183 10.90 -17.27 3.78
C VAL A 183 12.41 -17.49 3.86
N PHE A 184 13.21 -16.44 3.98
CA PHE A 184 14.66 -16.44 3.82
C PHE A 184 15.45 -16.30 5.13
N GLY A 185 14.77 -16.01 6.27
CA GLY A 185 15.43 -15.78 7.55
C GLY A 185 16.45 -14.63 7.47
N GLU A 186 17.63 -14.81 8.02
CA GLU A 186 18.70 -13.81 8.06
C GLU A 186 19.15 -13.30 6.67
N LYS A 187 19.02 -14.12 5.64
CA LYS A 187 19.37 -13.72 4.26
C LYS A 187 18.47 -12.57 3.74
N SER A 188 17.29 -12.39 4.33
CA SER A 188 16.39 -11.28 4.01
C SER A 188 17.04 -9.91 4.18
N ARG A 189 17.99 -9.75 5.10
CA ARG A 189 18.72 -8.49 5.33
C ARG A 189 19.49 -8.01 4.11
N SER A 190 20.07 -8.93 3.34
CA SER A 190 20.81 -8.59 2.12
C SER A 190 19.87 -8.09 1.04
N VAL A 191 18.70 -8.72 0.90
CA VAL A 191 17.64 -8.28 -0.03
C VAL A 191 17.12 -6.90 0.38
N SER A 192 16.76 -6.70 1.65
CA SER A 192 16.27 -5.41 2.15
C SER A 192 17.27 -4.28 1.92
N ARG A 193 18.58 -4.53 2.11
CA ARG A 193 19.61 -3.52 1.81
C ARG A 193 19.72 -3.18 0.32
N ALA A 194 19.53 -4.17 -0.57
CA ALA A 194 19.59 -3.95 -2.01
C ALA A 194 18.39 -3.15 -2.54
N ILE A 195 17.26 -3.11 -1.82
CA ILE A 195 16.07 -2.37 -2.24
C ILE A 195 16.24 -0.86 -2.02
N ILE A 196 17.00 -0.41 -1.02
CA ILE A 196 17.20 1.03 -0.77
C ILE A 196 17.76 1.77 -2.00
N PRO A 197 18.89 1.35 -2.61
CA PRO A 197 19.37 2.00 -3.81
C PRO A 197 18.37 1.93 -4.96
N LEU A 198 17.59 0.85 -5.07
CA LEU A 198 16.51 0.76 -6.06
C LEU A 198 15.42 1.84 -5.82
N LEU A 199 14.99 2.05 -4.56
CA LEU A 199 14.04 3.11 -4.22
C LEU A 199 14.61 4.50 -4.51
N VAL A 200 15.91 4.72 -4.29
CA VAL A 200 16.59 5.97 -4.67
C VAL A 200 16.57 6.17 -6.18
N LEU A 201 16.82 5.13 -6.97
CA LEU A 201 16.71 5.20 -8.43
C LEU A 201 15.26 5.50 -8.87
N LEU A 202 14.27 4.87 -8.23
CA LEU A 202 12.85 5.18 -8.47
C LEU A 202 12.53 6.64 -8.15
N ALA A 203 13.11 7.21 -7.09
CA ALA A 203 12.94 8.62 -6.74
C ALA A 203 13.52 9.56 -7.80
N ILE A 204 14.69 9.24 -8.34
CA ILE A 204 15.36 10.05 -9.35
C ILE A 204 14.61 10.02 -10.69
N PHE A 205 14.19 8.83 -11.14
CA PHE A 205 13.68 8.65 -12.50
C PHE A 205 12.15 8.68 -12.60
N TYR A 206 11.41 8.37 -11.53
CA TYR A 206 9.96 8.18 -11.58
C TYR A 206 9.18 9.11 -10.67
N ASN A 207 9.46 9.15 -9.36
CA ASN A 207 8.68 9.96 -8.42
C ASN A 207 9.46 10.28 -7.15
N VAL A 208 9.64 11.57 -6.84
CA VAL A 208 10.38 12.04 -5.64
C VAL A 208 9.80 11.54 -4.32
N GLY A 209 8.54 11.13 -4.28
CA GLY A 209 7.90 10.54 -3.09
C GLY A 209 8.61 9.30 -2.55
N TRP A 210 9.36 8.58 -3.41
CA TRP A 210 10.20 7.47 -2.96
C TRP A 210 11.31 7.90 -2.01
N PHE A 211 11.81 9.15 -2.07
CA PHE A 211 12.75 9.68 -1.08
C PHE A 211 12.13 9.77 0.31
N VAL A 212 10.84 10.14 0.40
CA VAL A 212 10.13 10.17 1.69
C VAL A 212 10.09 8.77 2.29
N LEU A 213 9.77 7.76 1.47
CA LEU A 213 9.78 6.36 1.93
C LEU A 213 11.18 5.92 2.36
N VAL A 214 12.22 6.23 1.59
CA VAL A 214 13.62 5.93 1.97
C VAL A 214 13.96 6.60 3.30
N ALA A 215 13.61 7.87 3.50
CA ALA A 215 13.85 8.59 4.75
C ALA A 215 13.13 7.94 5.94
N LEU A 216 11.87 7.54 5.78
CA LEU A 216 11.10 6.83 6.81
C LEU A 216 11.73 5.46 7.13
N LEU A 217 12.13 4.69 6.13
CA LEU A 217 12.79 3.40 6.32
C LEU A 217 14.12 3.53 7.05
N LEU A 218 14.91 4.56 6.74
CA LEU A 218 16.16 4.83 7.45
C LEU A 218 15.91 5.31 8.89
N PHE A 219 14.86 6.10 9.12
CA PHE A 219 14.48 6.60 10.44
C PHE A 219 13.99 5.48 11.36
N PHE A 220 13.09 4.63 10.90
CA PHE A 220 12.55 3.50 11.67
C PHE A 220 13.47 2.29 11.71
N GLY A 221 14.49 2.25 10.87
CA GLY A 221 15.44 1.17 10.76
C GLY A 221 15.04 0.10 9.73
N ILE A 222 16.07 -0.44 9.06
CA ILE A 222 15.93 -1.47 8.02
C ILE A 222 15.93 -2.86 8.64
N GLY A 223 16.27 -2.95 9.94
CA GLY A 223 16.39 -4.22 10.66
C GLY A 223 15.03 -4.81 10.96
N HIS A 224 14.94 -6.15 10.86
CA HIS A 224 13.77 -6.91 11.28
C HIS A 224 14.02 -7.46 12.70
N PRO A 225 13.08 -7.32 13.66
CA PRO A 225 13.20 -7.98 14.96
C PRO A 225 13.14 -9.50 14.78
N HIS A 226 14.00 -10.22 15.51
CA HIS A 226 14.06 -11.67 15.42
C HIS A 226 12.90 -12.33 16.15
N PRO A 227 12.22 -13.34 15.56
CA PRO A 227 11.36 -14.23 16.31
C PRO A 227 12.17 -15.09 17.28
N LEU A 228 11.51 -15.66 18.30
CA LEU A 228 12.18 -16.57 19.26
C LEU A 228 12.72 -17.83 18.58
N ASP A 229 11.94 -18.41 17.67
CA ASP A 229 12.37 -19.53 16.81
C ASP A 229 12.56 -19.00 15.37
N ALA A 230 13.83 -18.78 15.02
CA ALA A 230 14.23 -18.38 13.68
C ALA A 230 14.64 -19.57 12.79
N GLU A 231 14.68 -20.80 13.32
CA GLU A 231 15.22 -21.96 12.59
C GLU A 231 14.11 -22.76 11.89
N THR A 232 12.93 -22.89 12.50
CA THR A 232 11.82 -23.67 11.93
C THR A 232 11.44 -23.16 10.54
N PRO A 233 11.55 -23.99 9.48
CA PRO A 233 11.24 -23.56 8.12
C PRO A 233 9.73 -23.42 7.91
N LEU A 234 9.36 -22.60 6.93
CA LEU A 234 7.97 -22.51 6.45
C LEU A 234 7.57 -23.80 5.72
N ASP A 235 6.35 -24.24 5.95
CA ASP A 235 5.74 -25.34 5.21
C ASP A 235 5.41 -24.97 3.75
N GLY A 236 5.07 -25.99 2.93
CA GLY A 236 4.80 -25.83 1.51
C GLY A 236 3.64 -24.87 1.20
N LYS A 237 2.59 -24.85 2.06
CA LYS A 237 1.43 -23.95 1.86
C LYS A 237 1.83 -22.49 2.03
N ARG A 238 2.66 -22.17 3.04
CA ARG A 238 3.16 -20.80 3.25
C ARG A 238 4.12 -20.35 2.17
N ARG A 239 4.96 -21.28 1.66
CA ARG A 239 5.82 -20.97 0.51
C ARG A 239 5.02 -20.66 -0.75
N ALA A 240 3.97 -21.42 -1.04
CA ALA A 240 3.05 -21.13 -2.15
C ALA A 240 2.35 -19.76 -1.93
N LEU A 241 1.91 -19.48 -0.70
CA LEU A 241 1.29 -18.20 -0.37
C LEU A 241 2.27 -17.01 -0.51
N ALA A 242 3.57 -17.21 -0.22
CA ALA A 242 4.59 -16.19 -0.48
C ALA A 242 4.70 -15.84 -1.96
N VAL A 243 4.57 -16.84 -2.86
CA VAL A 243 4.51 -16.59 -4.31
C VAL A 243 3.26 -15.79 -4.69
N VAL A 244 2.11 -16.11 -4.09
CA VAL A 244 0.87 -15.33 -4.30
C VAL A 244 1.06 -13.88 -3.86
N MET A 245 1.70 -13.64 -2.71
CA MET A 245 1.97 -12.28 -2.23
C MET A 245 2.93 -11.51 -3.16
N LEU A 246 3.92 -12.21 -3.74
CA LEU A 246 4.79 -11.61 -4.76
C LEU A 246 4.00 -11.22 -6.03
N LEU A 247 3.07 -12.06 -6.46
CA LEU A 247 2.18 -11.74 -7.60
C LEU A 247 1.26 -10.55 -7.27
N ILE A 248 0.68 -10.52 -6.06
CA ILE A 248 -0.12 -9.37 -5.59
C ILE A 248 0.73 -8.09 -5.60
N PHE A 249 1.96 -8.15 -5.11
CA PHE A 249 2.90 -7.03 -5.19
C PHE A 249 3.10 -6.57 -6.65
N ALA A 250 3.43 -7.50 -7.54
CA ALA A 250 3.71 -7.19 -8.95
C ALA A 250 2.52 -6.54 -9.67
N VAL A 251 1.28 -7.01 -9.43
CA VAL A 251 0.08 -6.45 -10.09
C VAL A 251 -0.41 -5.15 -9.45
N SER A 252 0.04 -4.83 -8.23
CA SER A 252 -0.34 -3.64 -7.47
C SER A 252 0.70 -2.52 -7.53
N PHE A 253 1.95 -2.84 -7.86
CA PHE A 253 3.07 -1.90 -7.79
C PHE A 253 3.05 -0.87 -8.93
N VAL A 254 3.28 0.39 -8.57
CA VAL A 254 3.37 1.53 -9.50
C VAL A 254 4.67 2.28 -9.24
N PRO A 255 5.63 2.27 -10.18
CA PRO A 255 6.89 3.03 -10.04
C PRO A 255 6.69 4.54 -10.01
N ALA A 256 5.74 5.05 -10.78
CA ALA A 256 5.40 6.47 -10.89
C ALA A 256 3.93 6.69 -10.49
N PRO A 257 3.60 6.77 -9.17
CA PRO A 257 2.23 6.99 -8.72
C PRO A 257 1.60 8.25 -9.30
N PHE A 258 2.40 9.29 -9.53
CA PHE A 258 2.02 10.54 -10.18
C PHE A 258 3.03 10.86 -11.27
N ALA A 259 2.56 11.09 -12.49
CA ALA A 259 3.41 11.44 -13.62
C ALA A 259 4.03 12.84 -13.45
N GLY A 260 5.19 13.06 -14.05
CA GLY A 260 5.85 14.38 -14.05
C GLY A 260 6.51 14.80 -12.74
N THR A 261 6.58 13.92 -11.75
CA THR A 261 7.12 14.22 -10.41
C THR A 261 8.48 13.56 -10.14
N SER A 262 9.23 13.19 -11.18
CA SER A 262 10.59 12.69 -11.00
C SER A 262 11.55 13.84 -10.63
N LEU A 263 12.65 13.52 -9.94
CA LEU A 263 13.66 14.51 -9.59
C LEU A 263 14.21 15.21 -10.85
N ILE A 264 14.43 14.45 -11.92
CA ILE A 264 14.93 14.98 -13.22
C ILE A 264 13.91 15.97 -13.79
N THR A 265 12.62 15.65 -13.80
CA THR A 265 11.57 16.53 -14.32
C THR A 265 11.49 17.83 -13.52
N LEU A 266 11.55 17.75 -12.19
CA LEU A 266 11.50 18.91 -11.29
C LEU A 266 12.71 19.82 -11.50
N ILE A 267 13.93 19.25 -11.62
CA ILE A 267 15.16 20.03 -11.90
C ILE A 267 15.05 20.72 -13.26
N HIS A 268 14.63 20.00 -14.31
CA HIS A 268 14.46 20.62 -15.64
C HIS A 268 13.42 21.77 -15.62
N GLY A 269 12.37 21.65 -14.82
CA GLY A 269 11.38 22.72 -14.66
C GLY A 269 11.96 23.98 -14.04
N LEU A 270 12.89 23.86 -13.07
CA LEU A 270 13.55 24.99 -12.41
C LEU A 270 14.50 25.78 -13.36
N PHE A 271 15.05 25.12 -14.38
CA PHE A 271 15.97 25.75 -15.34
C PHE A 271 15.26 26.27 -16.60
N LYS A 272 13.98 26.04 -16.79
CA LYS A 272 13.20 26.51 -17.95
C LYS A 272 12.27 27.69 -17.63
N GLY A 273 12.14 28.08 -16.38
CA GLY A 273 11.44 29.27 -15.91
C GLY A 273 12.42 30.41 -15.69
#